data_8b6c2e84ce95f84e09f63ec718e79901
#
_entry.id   8b6c2e84ce95f84e09f63ec718e79901
#
_cell.length_a   1.000
_cell.length_b   1.000
_cell.length_c   1.000
_cell.angle_alpha   90.00
_cell.angle_beta   90.00
_cell.angle_gamma   90.00
#
_symmetry.space_group_name_H-M   'P 1'
#
loop_
_entity.id
_entity.type
_entity.pdbx_description
1 polymer ?
#
loop_
_entity_poly.entity_id
_entity_poly.type
_entity_poly.pdbx_seq_one_letter_code
_entity_poly.pdbx_strand_id
1 'polypeptide(L)'
;MEASALPLFFSHIEQQLNEVPNELRRIFHGRGKFWPGLDQLTCDWVDGQLLVNVFKEVDDEFLSSLKAGLVDLTNKDIWQAKQGTSIVLQHRYADGAPSEVLWGELNDSPVVVEHGLKYQLDIGRNQNFGLFLDMRNGRQWVQDNARDKNVLNLFAYTCGFSVAAIAGGARQCMNVDMSRGSLNKGRDNHRLNDHDMRSVNFLGYDIFKSWGKIKKGGPYELVIIDPPSFQKGSFALTKDYKKILRRLPDLLTEGGEVIACVNSPAVSPNFLIETMVEEAPSVEFIERLDNPPEFVDVDLDSSLKVLRFKISASADA
;
A
#
# COMPACT_ATOMS: atom_id res chain seq x y z
N MET A 1 -17.11 17.89 -7.16
CA MET A 1 -17.95 16.74 -6.78
C MET A 1 -19.40 17.20 -6.78
N GLU A 2 -20.36 16.29 -6.90
CA GLU A 2 -21.78 16.62 -7.08
C GLU A 2 -22.61 16.06 -5.92
N ALA A 3 -23.33 16.91 -5.18
CA ALA A 3 -24.18 16.48 -4.06
C ALA A 3 -25.27 15.48 -4.48
N SER A 4 -25.77 15.59 -5.72
CA SER A 4 -26.73 14.66 -6.31
C SER A 4 -26.21 13.21 -6.45
N ALA A 5 -24.89 13.00 -6.44
CA ALA A 5 -24.28 11.67 -6.50
C ALA A 5 -24.09 11.01 -5.12
N LEU A 6 -24.24 11.74 -4.01
CA LEU A 6 -24.06 11.21 -2.65
C LEU A 6 -24.98 10.01 -2.30
N PRO A 7 -26.22 9.92 -2.77
CA PRO A 7 -27.04 8.73 -2.54
C PRO A 7 -26.40 7.44 -3.05
N LEU A 8 -25.67 7.47 -4.17
CA LEU A 8 -24.92 6.32 -4.68
C LEU A 8 -23.75 5.94 -3.75
N PHE A 9 -23.05 6.94 -3.22
CA PHE A 9 -21.98 6.73 -2.24
C PHE A 9 -22.48 6.02 -0.98
N PHE A 10 -23.57 6.51 -0.38
CA PHE A 10 -24.13 5.91 0.84
C PHE A 10 -24.67 4.50 0.60
N SER A 11 -25.42 4.29 -0.50
CA SER A 11 -25.91 2.96 -0.86
C SER A 11 -24.77 1.97 -1.05
N HIS A 12 -23.68 2.39 -1.71
CA HIS A 12 -22.51 1.53 -1.92
C HIS A 12 -21.79 1.21 -0.60
N ILE A 13 -21.62 2.19 0.30
CA ILE A 13 -21.01 1.95 1.62
C ILE A 13 -21.86 0.96 2.43
N GLU A 14 -23.17 1.13 2.48
CA GLU A 14 -24.06 0.20 3.18
C GLU A 14 -23.94 -1.22 2.63
N GLN A 15 -23.89 -1.37 1.30
CA GLN A 15 -23.66 -2.66 0.65
C GLN A 15 -22.29 -3.23 1.03
N GLN A 16 -21.21 -2.46 0.90
CA GLN A 16 -19.87 -2.92 1.20
C GLN A 16 -19.70 -3.31 2.68
N LEU A 17 -20.27 -2.56 3.60
CA LEU A 17 -20.28 -2.93 5.02
C LEU A 17 -20.97 -4.27 5.27
N ASN A 18 -22.00 -4.65 4.49
CA ASN A 18 -22.62 -5.98 4.60
C ASN A 18 -21.71 -7.10 4.10
N GLU A 19 -20.96 -6.86 3.03
CA GLU A 19 -20.22 -7.89 2.29
C GLU A 19 -18.79 -8.10 2.83
N VAL A 20 -18.10 -7.01 3.23
CA VAL A 20 -16.69 -7.12 3.65
C VAL A 20 -16.55 -7.77 5.02
N PRO A 21 -15.49 -8.58 5.24
CA PRO A 21 -15.13 -9.07 6.55
C PRO A 21 -14.73 -7.91 7.46
N ASN A 22 -14.64 -8.17 8.76
CA ASN A 22 -14.22 -7.16 9.75
C ASN A 22 -12.69 -6.97 9.73
N GLU A 23 -12.15 -6.67 8.55
CA GLU A 23 -10.74 -6.40 8.27
C GLU A 23 -10.57 -4.99 7.72
N LEU A 24 -9.33 -4.53 7.68
CA LEU A 24 -8.96 -3.28 7.00
C LEU A 24 -9.32 -3.33 5.52
N ARG A 25 -10.19 -2.43 5.04
CA ARG A 25 -10.67 -2.40 3.66
C ARG A 25 -10.94 -0.99 3.15
N ARG A 26 -10.58 -0.77 1.88
CA ARG A 26 -11.20 0.30 1.10
C ARG A 26 -12.63 -0.12 0.77
N ILE A 27 -13.62 0.67 1.15
CA ILE A 27 -15.04 0.38 0.86
C ILE A 27 -15.65 1.34 -0.16
N PHE A 28 -14.95 2.42 -0.51
CA PHE A 28 -15.31 3.29 -1.63
C PHE A 28 -14.07 3.91 -2.26
N HIS A 29 -13.93 3.78 -3.58
CA HIS A 29 -12.79 4.30 -4.34
C HIS A 29 -13.26 5.18 -5.51
N GLY A 30 -13.55 6.46 -5.24
CA GLY A 30 -13.94 7.42 -6.29
C GLY A 30 -12.79 7.77 -7.24
N ARG A 31 -11.54 7.74 -6.74
CA ARG A 31 -10.35 8.18 -7.49
C ARG A 31 -10.06 7.36 -8.76
N GLY A 32 -10.59 6.14 -8.85
CA GLY A 32 -10.58 5.36 -10.08
C GLY A 32 -11.57 5.84 -11.15
N LYS A 33 -12.30 6.96 -10.91
CA LYS A 33 -13.24 7.61 -11.85
C LYS A 33 -14.43 6.75 -12.27
N PHE A 34 -14.64 5.64 -11.59
CA PHE A 34 -15.80 4.76 -11.84
C PHE A 34 -17.13 5.36 -11.37
N TRP A 35 -17.07 6.39 -10.51
CA TRP A 35 -18.19 7.04 -9.86
C TRP A 35 -18.27 8.52 -10.27
N PRO A 36 -18.99 8.88 -11.38
CA PRO A 36 -19.12 10.26 -11.82
C PRO A 36 -19.62 11.17 -10.69
N GLY A 37 -19.02 12.33 -10.53
CA GLY A 37 -19.35 13.28 -9.47
C GLY A 37 -18.75 12.98 -8.09
N LEU A 38 -18.03 11.84 -7.90
CA LEU A 38 -17.44 11.39 -6.63
C LEU A 38 -15.95 11.05 -6.74
N ASP A 39 -15.29 11.47 -7.81
CA ASP A 39 -13.89 11.09 -8.16
C ASP A 39 -12.82 11.61 -7.19
N GLN A 40 -13.18 12.47 -6.23
CA GLN A 40 -12.26 12.95 -5.20
C GLN A 40 -12.63 12.44 -3.79
N LEU A 41 -13.42 11.37 -3.71
CA LEU A 41 -13.86 10.78 -2.45
C LEU A 41 -13.34 9.35 -2.31
N THR A 42 -12.84 9.00 -1.14
CA THR A 42 -12.56 7.61 -0.77
C THR A 42 -13.05 7.32 0.63
N CYS A 43 -13.35 6.05 0.91
CA CYS A 43 -13.78 5.62 2.22
C CYS A 43 -13.12 4.30 2.59
N ASP A 44 -12.54 4.24 3.79
CA ASP A 44 -11.86 3.08 4.33
C ASP A 44 -12.55 2.62 5.63
N TRP A 45 -12.72 1.31 5.80
CA TRP A 45 -13.14 0.68 7.04
C TRP A 45 -11.91 0.25 7.84
N VAL A 46 -11.76 0.76 9.05
CA VAL A 46 -10.56 0.59 9.87
C VAL A 46 -10.96 0.27 11.31
N ASP A 47 -11.03 -0.98 11.66
CA ASP A 47 -11.30 -1.44 13.05
C ASP A 47 -12.51 -0.73 13.68
N GLY A 48 -13.66 -0.79 13.02
CA GLY A 48 -14.89 -0.11 13.48
C GLY A 48 -14.95 1.39 13.15
N GLN A 49 -13.91 1.97 12.60
CA GLN A 49 -13.85 3.38 12.22
C GLN A 49 -14.06 3.55 10.73
N LEU A 50 -14.86 4.51 10.34
CA LEU A 50 -15.08 4.92 8.96
C LEU A 50 -14.22 6.13 8.65
N LEU A 51 -13.18 5.97 7.82
CA LEU A 51 -12.30 7.05 7.39
C LEU A 51 -12.69 7.52 6.00
N VAL A 52 -13.23 8.74 5.91
CA VAL A 52 -13.63 9.37 4.65
C VAL A 52 -12.60 10.42 4.27
N ASN A 53 -12.05 10.34 3.05
CA ASN A 53 -11.05 11.26 2.56
C ASN A 53 -11.60 12.08 1.39
N VAL A 54 -11.46 13.40 1.46
CA VAL A 54 -11.79 14.36 0.39
C VAL A 54 -10.49 14.92 -0.17
N PHE A 55 -10.20 14.70 -1.47
CA PHE A 55 -8.92 15.04 -2.11
C PHE A 55 -8.91 16.37 -2.87
N LYS A 56 -10.07 17.00 -3.03
CA LYS A 56 -10.24 18.32 -3.65
C LYS A 56 -11.24 19.12 -2.85
N GLU A 57 -11.01 20.42 -2.74
CA GLU A 57 -11.96 21.35 -2.14
C GLU A 57 -13.33 21.26 -2.82
N VAL A 58 -14.39 21.27 -2.03
CA VAL A 58 -15.78 21.14 -2.47
C VAL A 58 -16.61 22.31 -1.94
N ASP A 59 -17.78 22.53 -2.54
CA ASP A 59 -18.72 23.52 -2.05
C ASP A 59 -19.37 23.11 -0.73
N ASP A 60 -19.96 24.10 -0.04
CA ASP A 60 -20.58 23.90 1.27
C ASP A 60 -21.79 22.98 1.21
N GLU A 61 -22.53 22.95 0.11
CA GLU A 61 -23.70 22.08 -0.08
C GLU A 61 -23.27 20.61 -0.10
N PHE A 62 -22.25 20.28 -0.90
CA PHE A 62 -21.69 18.92 -0.94
C PHE A 62 -21.17 18.49 0.44
N LEU A 63 -20.36 19.36 1.07
CA LEU A 63 -19.73 19.04 2.35
C LEU A 63 -20.78 18.84 3.47
N SER A 64 -21.78 19.70 3.53
CA SER A 64 -22.85 19.61 4.52
C SER A 64 -23.70 18.35 4.32
N SER A 65 -24.03 18.03 3.06
CA SER A 65 -24.80 16.83 2.70
C SER A 65 -24.00 15.54 2.98
N LEU A 66 -22.70 15.54 2.68
CA LEU A 66 -21.81 14.42 3.01
C LEU A 66 -21.76 14.17 4.53
N LYS A 67 -21.52 15.22 5.33
CA LYS A 67 -21.46 15.11 6.79
C LYS A 67 -22.78 14.61 7.38
N ALA A 68 -23.91 15.18 6.95
CA ALA A 68 -25.22 14.77 7.43
C ALA A 68 -25.51 13.29 7.13
N GLY A 69 -25.24 12.83 5.89
CA GLY A 69 -25.46 11.45 5.51
C GLY A 69 -24.51 10.47 6.21
N LEU A 70 -23.26 10.88 6.49
CA LEU A 70 -22.32 10.07 7.28
C LEU A 70 -22.79 9.89 8.72
N VAL A 71 -23.31 10.95 9.35
CA VAL A 71 -23.90 10.86 10.70
C VAL A 71 -25.16 10.00 10.68
N ASP A 72 -26.02 10.14 9.66
CA ASP A 72 -27.22 9.30 9.52
C ASP A 72 -26.92 7.81 9.39
N LEU A 73 -25.80 7.45 8.78
CA LEU A 73 -25.34 6.05 8.68
C LEU A 73 -25.23 5.38 10.06
N THR A 74 -24.91 6.13 11.12
CA THR A 74 -24.79 5.59 12.49
C THR A 74 -26.11 5.09 13.07
N ASN A 75 -27.26 5.52 12.50
CA ASN A 75 -28.60 5.08 12.87
C ASN A 75 -29.04 3.80 12.14
N LYS A 76 -28.23 3.31 11.19
CA LYS A 76 -28.54 2.10 10.42
C LYS A 76 -28.17 0.84 11.18
N ASP A 77 -28.96 -0.22 11.00
CA ASP A 77 -28.71 -1.54 11.61
C ASP A 77 -27.32 -2.09 11.25
N ILE A 78 -26.85 -1.84 10.03
CA ILE A 78 -25.53 -2.28 9.56
C ILE A 78 -24.40 -1.66 10.37
N TRP A 79 -24.51 -0.40 10.79
CA TRP A 79 -23.52 0.26 11.63
C TRP A 79 -23.34 -0.46 12.98
N GLN A 80 -24.47 -0.80 13.60
CA GLN A 80 -24.48 -1.55 14.85
C GLN A 80 -23.94 -2.98 14.67
N ALA A 81 -24.36 -3.66 13.59
CA ALA A 81 -23.90 -5.01 13.26
C ALA A 81 -22.38 -5.07 13.04
N LYS A 82 -21.79 -4.02 12.46
CA LYS A 82 -20.34 -3.88 12.25
C LYS A 82 -19.59 -3.30 13.46
N GLN A 83 -20.30 -3.01 14.55
CA GLN A 83 -19.71 -2.38 15.76
C GLN A 83 -18.97 -1.08 15.41
N GLY A 84 -19.60 -0.22 14.61
CA GLY A 84 -19.01 1.06 14.23
C GLY A 84 -18.75 1.95 15.45
N THR A 85 -17.53 2.49 15.56
CA THR A 85 -17.06 3.23 16.74
C THR A 85 -16.86 4.71 16.46
N SER A 86 -16.49 5.08 15.24
CA SER A 86 -16.31 6.49 14.87
C SER A 86 -16.37 6.73 13.37
N ILE A 87 -16.67 7.98 13.02
CA ILE A 87 -16.62 8.49 11.64
C ILE A 87 -15.68 9.68 11.62
N VAL A 88 -14.65 9.60 10.76
CA VAL A 88 -13.62 10.62 10.60
C VAL A 88 -13.57 11.10 9.17
N LEU A 89 -13.65 12.40 8.97
CA LEU A 89 -13.49 13.08 7.69
C LEU A 89 -12.12 13.73 7.62
N GLN A 90 -11.32 13.38 6.61
CA GLN A 90 -10.00 13.96 6.38
C GLN A 90 -10.01 14.85 5.13
N HIS A 91 -9.58 16.10 5.28
CA HIS A 91 -9.47 17.10 4.22
C HIS A 91 -8.09 17.03 3.57
N ARG A 92 -7.91 16.04 2.66
CA ARG A 92 -6.62 15.75 2.00
C ARG A 92 -6.10 16.86 1.09
N TYR A 93 -6.95 17.80 0.69
CA TYR A 93 -6.61 18.95 -0.12
C TYR A 93 -6.01 20.12 0.68
N ALA A 94 -6.26 20.15 1.99
CA ALA A 94 -5.75 21.21 2.86
C ALA A 94 -4.36 20.86 3.43
N ASP A 95 -3.59 21.89 3.75
CA ASP A 95 -2.26 21.75 4.34
C ASP A 95 -2.34 20.97 5.66
N GLY A 96 -1.45 19.99 5.80
CA GLY A 96 -1.45 19.09 6.94
C GLY A 96 -2.56 18.04 6.94
N ALA A 97 -3.43 18.02 5.92
CA ALA A 97 -4.55 17.08 5.78
C ALA A 97 -5.37 16.93 7.09
N PRO A 98 -5.95 18.00 7.63
CA PRO A 98 -6.66 17.97 8.92
C PRO A 98 -7.80 16.96 8.90
N SER A 99 -8.02 16.34 10.06
CA SER A 99 -9.10 15.38 10.28
C SER A 99 -10.15 15.96 11.24
N GLU A 100 -11.42 15.68 10.95
CA GLU A 100 -12.57 16.07 11.77
C GLU A 100 -13.30 14.79 12.21
N VAL A 101 -13.53 14.62 13.50
CA VAL A 101 -14.36 13.54 14.03
C VAL A 101 -15.82 13.97 13.93
N LEU A 102 -16.60 13.31 13.09
CA LEU A 102 -18.02 13.63 12.88
C LEU A 102 -18.91 12.91 13.90
N TRP A 103 -18.49 11.75 14.36
CA TRP A 103 -19.23 10.94 15.32
C TRP A 103 -18.28 9.99 16.06
N GLY A 104 -18.59 9.69 17.33
CA GLY A 104 -17.83 8.76 18.17
C GLY A 104 -16.48 9.30 18.63
N GLU A 105 -15.58 8.41 18.99
CA GLU A 105 -14.23 8.73 19.46
C GLU A 105 -13.18 8.13 18.52
N LEU A 106 -12.21 8.94 18.11
CA LEU A 106 -11.10 8.49 17.27
C LEU A 106 -10.13 7.63 18.09
N ASN A 107 -9.97 6.36 17.69
CA ASN A 107 -8.78 5.59 18.03
C ASN A 107 -7.69 5.96 17.00
N ASP A 108 -6.72 6.76 17.40
CA ASP A 108 -5.66 7.26 16.52
C ASP A 108 -4.55 6.25 16.23
N SER A 109 -4.54 5.12 16.92
CA SER A 109 -3.51 4.09 16.81
C SER A 109 -4.08 2.65 16.82
N PRO A 110 -5.05 2.34 15.94
CA PRO A 110 -5.69 1.03 15.90
C PRO A 110 -4.73 -0.06 15.45
N VAL A 111 -4.96 -1.28 15.93
CA VAL A 111 -4.35 -2.50 15.40
C VAL A 111 -5.38 -3.15 14.48
N VAL A 112 -5.06 -3.23 13.21
CA VAL A 112 -5.93 -3.77 12.16
C VAL A 112 -5.46 -5.13 11.69
N VAL A 113 -6.34 -5.87 11.04
CA VAL A 113 -6.03 -7.17 10.43
C VAL A 113 -6.17 -7.06 8.91
N GLU A 114 -5.21 -7.64 8.19
CA GLU A 114 -5.26 -7.89 6.75
C GLU A 114 -4.69 -9.27 6.46
N HIS A 115 -5.46 -10.15 5.83
CA HIS A 115 -5.05 -11.55 5.56
C HIS A 115 -4.49 -12.29 6.79
N GLY A 116 -5.12 -12.08 7.95
CA GLY A 116 -4.71 -12.67 9.22
C GLY A 116 -3.48 -12.02 9.88
N LEU A 117 -2.87 -11.00 9.25
CA LEU A 117 -1.71 -10.29 9.78
C LEU A 117 -2.12 -8.97 10.43
N LYS A 118 -1.47 -8.64 11.54
CA LYS A 118 -1.75 -7.45 12.34
C LYS A 118 -0.83 -6.30 11.96
N TYR A 119 -1.41 -5.11 11.83
CA TYR A 119 -0.68 -3.86 11.55
C TYR A 119 -1.19 -2.76 12.46
N GLN A 120 -0.28 -2.01 13.07
CA GLN A 120 -0.63 -0.80 13.79
C GLN A 120 -0.62 0.39 12.84
N LEU A 121 -1.73 1.12 12.79
CA LEU A 121 -1.87 2.33 11.98
C LEU A 121 -1.69 3.59 12.83
N ASP A 122 -1.51 4.75 12.17
CA ASP A 122 -1.50 6.08 12.79
C ASP A 122 -2.52 6.96 12.05
N ILE A 123 -3.73 7.10 12.60
CA ILE A 123 -4.84 7.85 12.00
C ILE A 123 -4.80 9.30 12.48
N GLY A 124 -5.07 10.23 11.58
CA GLY A 124 -5.24 11.65 11.90
C GLY A 124 -3.96 12.43 12.17
N ARG A 125 -2.79 11.79 12.26
CA ARG A 125 -1.50 12.44 12.52
C ARG A 125 -0.69 12.74 11.27
N ASN A 126 -0.84 11.89 10.27
CA ASN A 126 -0.07 11.95 9.03
C ASN A 126 -1.00 11.80 7.83
N GLN A 127 -0.49 12.23 6.67
CA GLN A 127 -1.19 12.06 5.41
C GLN A 127 -1.44 10.57 5.07
N ASN A 128 -0.49 9.68 5.42
CA ASN A 128 -0.59 8.24 5.25
C ASN A 128 -0.62 7.58 6.63
N PHE A 129 -1.54 6.66 6.84
CA PHE A 129 -1.79 6.04 8.15
C PHE A 129 -0.96 4.77 8.43
N GLY A 130 0.02 4.45 7.58
CA GLY A 130 0.98 3.38 7.87
C GLY A 130 0.86 2.14 7.02
N LEU A 131 -0.19 1.94 6.22
CA LEU A 131 -0.34 0.83 5.28
C LEU A 131 -1.01 1.31 3.99
N PHE A 132 -0.51 0.90 2.83
CA PHE A 132 -1.12 1.19 1.54
C PHE A 132 -2.07 0.05 1.15
N LEU A 133 -3.38 0.32 1.14
CA LEU A 133 -4.42 -0.69 0.95
C LEU A 133 -4.46 -1.26 -0.47
N ASP A 134 -4.07 -0.47 -1.45
CA ASP A 134 -3.95 -0.87 -2.85
C ASP A 134 -2.88 -1.96 -3.08
N MET A 135 -1.91 -2.10 -2.17
CA MET A 135 -0.89 -3.15 -2.19
C MET A 135 -1.32 -4.47 -1.53
N ARG A 136 -2.58 -4.62 -1.13
CA ARG A 136 -3.07 -5.81 -0.42
C ARG A 136 -2.80 -7.11 -1.18
N ASN A 137 -3.13 -7.15 -2.47
CA ASN A 137 -2.88 -8.34 -3.30
C ASN A 137 -1.39 -8.60 -3.50
N GLY A 138 -0.56 -7.55 -3.62
CA GLY A 138 0.89 -7.69 -3.67
C GLY A 138 1.47 -8.29 -2.39
N ARG A 139 0.98 -7.87 -1.22
CA ARG A 139 1.37 -8.47 0.06
C ARG A 139 0.92 -9.91 0.20
N GLN A 140 -0.30 -10.24 -0.25
CA GLN A 140 -0.78 -11.63 -0.27
C GLN A 140 0.11 -12.50 -1.15
N TRP A 141 0.42 -12.02 -2.36
CA TRP A 141 1.32 -12.76 -3.25
C TRP A 141 2.68 -13.03 -2.59
N VAL A 142 3.26 -12.03 -1.92
CA VAL A 142 4.52 -12.18 -1.19
C VAL A 142 4.38 -13.22 -0.06
N GLN A 143 3.31 -13.17 0.71
CA GLN A 143 3.04 -14.16 1.76
C GLN A 143 2.98 -15.59 1.20
N ASP A 144 2.30 -15.79 0.08
CA ASP A 144 2.12 -17.11 -0.54
C ASP A 144 3.42 -17.65 -1.18
N ASN A 145 4.35 -16.77 -1.57
CA ASN A 145 5.53 -17.13 -2.37
C ASN A 145 6.89 -16.92 -1.66
N ALA A 146 6.91 -16.50 -0.39
CA ALA A 146 8.16 -16.17 0.31
C ALA A 146 8.81 -17.35 1.05
N ARG A 147 8.19 -18.52 1.11
CA ARG A 147 8.69 -19.67 1.87
C ARG A 147 10.15 -20.01 1.52
N ASP A 148 10.97 -20.13 2.57
CA ASP A 148 12.41 -20.45 2.51
C ASP A 148 13.26 -19.46 1.72
N LYS A 149 12.73 -18.28 1.37
CA LYS A 149 13.46 -17.24 0.62
C LYS A 149 14.19 -16.26 1.56
N ASN A 150 15.33 -15.76 1.10
CA ASN A 150 15.97 -14.53 1.58
C ASN A 150 15.37 -13.36 0.81
N VAL A 151 14.68 -12.44 1.48
CA VAL A 151 13.88 -11.37 0.88
C VAL A 151 14.55 -10.02 1.07
N LEU A 152 14.63 -9.21 0.02
CA LEU A 152 15.01 -7.80 0.09
C LEU A 152 13.78 -6.92 -0.13
N ASN A 153 13.48 -6.06 0.83
CA ASN A 153 12.37 -5.11 0.77
C ASN A 153 12.93 -3.67 0.71
N LEU A 154 12.95 -3.08 -0.48
CA LEU A 154 13.42 -1.71 -0.71
C LEU A 154 12.25 -0.74 -0.59
N PHE A 155 12.50 0.47 -0.03
CA PHE A 155 11.47 1.45 0.33
C PHE A 155 10.46 0.84 1.32
N ALA A 156 11.00 0.20 2.35
CA ALA A 156 10.24 -0.69 3.21
C ALA A 156 9.11 -0.03 4.00
N TYR A 157 9.14 1.29 4.18
CA TYR A 157 8.17 2.05 4.97
C TYR A 157 7.94 1.39 6.32
N THR A 158 6.69 1.04 6.67
CA THR A 158 6.31 0.32 7.89
C THR A 158 6.44 -1.21 7.77
N CYS A 159 7.18 -1.69 6.79
CA CYS A 159 7.51 -3.08 6.54
C CYS A 159 6.31 -4.01 6.24
N GLY A 160 5.23 -3.50 5.64
CA GLY A 160 4.05 -4.32 5.33
C GLY A 160 4.38 -5.57 4.50
N PHE A 161 5.20 -5.43 3.46
CA PHE A 161 5.68 -6.57 2.67
C PHE A 161 6.58 -7.53 3.46
N SER A 162 7.42 -7.01 4.35
CA SER A 162 8.28 -7.83 5.19
C SER A 162 7.49 -8.65 6.20
N VAL A 163 6.45 -8.07 6.80
CA VAL A 163 5.52 -8.80 7.68
C VAL A 163 4.88 -9.96 6.93
N ALA A 164 4.37 -9.71 5.71
CA ALA A 164 3.81 -10.74 4.85
C ALA A 164 4.84 -11.82 4.48
N ALA A 165 6.06 -11.44 4.12
CA ALA A 165 7.13 -12.38 3.76
C ALA A 165 7.50 -13.32 4.91
N ILE A 166 7.71 -12.79 6.12
CA ILE A 166 8.06 -13.61 7.29
C ILE A 166 6.89 -14.52 7.68
N ALA A 167 5.65 -14.03 7.66
CA ALA A 167 4.46 -14.86 7.88
C ALA A 167 4.34 -15.98 6.84
N GLY A 168 4.73 -15.72 5.60
CA GLY A 168 4.80 -16.72 4.51
C GLY A 168 5.96 -17.72 4.63
N GLY A 169 6.79 -17.61 5.67
CA GLY A 169 7.89 -18.54 5.91
C GLY A 169 9.21 -18.13 5.28
N ALA A 170 9.42 -16.84 4.96
CA ALA A 170 10.72 -16.35 4.53
C ALA A 170 11.79 -16.67 5.58
N ARG A 171 12.97 -17.11 5.12
CA ARG A 171 14.13 -17.40 5.97
C ARG A 171 14.67 -16.14 6.64
N GLN A 172 14.76 -15.08 5.87
CA GLN A 172 15.17 -13.75 6.31
C GLN A 172 14.50 -12.68 5.45
N CYS A 173 14.34 -11.48 6.02
CA CYS A 173 13.95 -10.29 5.27
C CYS A 173 14.82 -9.10 5.68
N MET A 174 15.45 -8.45 4.69
CA MET A 174 16.15 -7.19 4.86
C MET A 174 15.27 -6.03 4.41
N ASN A 175 14.96 -5.14 5.34
CA ASN A 175 14.18 -3.92 5.10
C ASN A 175 15.12 -2.72 4.96
N VAL A 176 15.00 -1.98 3.87
CA VAL A 176 15.80 -0.78 3.61
C VAL A 176 14.89 0.42 3.40
N ASP A 177 15.02 1.42 4.26
CA ASP A 177 14.29 2.69 4.17
C ASP A 177 15.09 3.82 4.82
N MET A 178 14.96 5.05 4.32
CA MET A 178 15.61 6.22 4.92
C MET A 178 14.95 6.63 6.25
N SER A 179 13.65 6.38 6.39
CA SER A 179 12.86 6.73 7.58
C SER A 179 13.06 5.71 8.69
N ARG A 180 13.89 6.06 9.66
CA ARG A 180 14.05 5.23 10.88
C ARG A 180 12.76 5.11 11.68
N GLY A 181 11.92 6.16 11.66
CA GLY A 181 10.61 6.12 12.31
C GLY A 181 9.69 5.07 11.71
N SER A 182 9.63 5.01 10.36
CA SER A 182 8.87 3.99 9.64
C SER A 182 9.39 2.58 9.93
N LEU A 183 10.71 2.39 9.92
CA LEU A 183 11.32 1.10 10.27
C LEU A 183 11.08 0.67 11.72
N ASN A 184 10.97 1.63 12.67
CA ASN A 184 10.60 1.32 14.04
C ASN A 184 9.16 0.83 14.12
N LYS A 185 8.22 1.49 13.42
CA LYS A 185 6.84 1.00 13.27
C LYS A 185 6.83 -0.40 12.63
N GLY A 186 7.69 -0.64 11.64
CA GLY A 186 7.88 -1.98 11.05
C GLY A 186 8.31 -3.04 12.07
N ARG A 187 9.21 -2.71 13.00
CA ARG A 187 9.57 -3.62 14.11
C ARG A 187 8.37 -3.94 14.99
N ASP A 188 7.55 -2.94 15.28
CA ASP A 188 6.36 -3.15 16.09
C ASP A 188 5.32 -4.00 15.35
N ASN A 189 5.15 -3.81 14.04
CA ASN A 189 4.30 -4.67 13.20
C ASN A 189 4.79 -6.13 13.21
N HIS A 190 6.09 -6.39 13.14
CA HIS A 190 6.62 -7.76 13.28
C HIS A 190 6.33 -8.35 14.67
N ARG A 191 6.50 -7.56 15.75
CA ARG A 191 6.19 -8.00 17.13
C ARG A 191 4.72 -8.32 17.34
N LEU A 192 3.81 -7.54 16.74
CA LEU A 192 2.36 -7.80 16.78
C LEU A 192 1.97 -9.16 16.18
N ASN A 193 2.81 -9.69 15.28
CA ASN A 193 2.64 -10.98 14.63
C ASN A 193 3.53 -12.09 15.21
N ASP A 194 4.15 -11.87 16.36
CA ASP A 194 5.02 -12.82 17.06
C ASP A 194 6.19 -13.37 16.19
N HIS A 195 6.66 -12.56 15.23
CA HIS A 195 7.75 -12.94 14.34
C HIS A 195 9.10 -13.02 15.06
N ASP A 196 9.93 -13.99 14.69
CA ASP A 196 11.31 -14.06 15.18
C ASP A 196 12.13 -12.89 14.63
N MET A 197 12.45 -11.93 15.50
CA MET A 197 13.17 -10.71 15.13
C MET A 197 14.61 -10.97 14.64
N ARG A 198 15.16 -12.17 14.82
CA ARG A 198 16.47 -12.57 14.27
C ARG A 198 16.41 -12.78 12.76
N SER A 199 15.22 -13.06 12.22
CA SER A 199 14.98 -13.22 10.79
C SER A 199 14.70 -11.88 10.08
N VAL A 200 14.66 -10.75 10.81
CA VAL A 200 14.28 -9.45 10.23
C VAL A 200 15.39 -8.42 10.44
N ASN A 201 15.94 -7.94 9.35
CA ASN A 201 16.99 -6.92 9.36
C ASN A 201 16.42 -5.56 8.95
N PHE A 202 16.90 -4.47 9.58
CA PHE A 202 16.45 -3.11 9.32
C PHE A 202 17.64 -2.21 9.03
N LEU A 203 17.69 -1.66 7.82
CA LEU A 203 18.75 -0.79 7.35
C LEU A 203 18.20 0.63 7.12
N GLY A 204 18.35 1.49 8.13
CA GLY A 204 17.84 2.88 8.15
C GLY A 204 18.76 3.83 7.38
N TYR A 205 18.93 3.65 6.08
CA TYR A 205 19.83 4.41 5.21
C TYR A 205 19.26 4.62 3.82
N ASP A 206 19.83 5.60 3.13
CA ASP A 206 19.63 5.82 1.70
C ASP A 206 20.08 4.58 0.90
N ILE A 207 19.18 4.03 0.10
CA ILE A 207 19.41 2.84 -0.74
C ILE A 207 20.61 3.06 -1.65
N PHE A 208 20.70 4.23 -2.32
CA PHE A 208 21.76 4.53 -3.28
C PHE A 208 23.15 4.63 -2.67
N LYS A 209 23.23 4.88 -1.35
CA LYS A 209 24.49 4.94 -0.59
C LYS A 209 24.78 3.64 0.17
N SER A 210 23.93 2.62 0.04
CA SER A 210 23.97 1.43 0.90
C SER A 210 24.17 0.11 0.15
N TRP A 211 24.44 0.14 -1.15
CA TRP A 211 24.57 -1.06 -1.97
C TRP A 211 25.53 -2.11 -1.43
N GLY A 212 26.67 -1.70 -0.86
CA GLY A 212 27.61 -2.63 -0.25
C GLY A 212 27.03 -3.40 0.95
N LYS A 213 26.18 -2.74 1.77
CA LYS A 213 25.50 -3.40 2.89
C LYS A 213 24.37 -4.30 2.39
N ILE A 214 23.62 -3.83 1.38
CA ILE A 214 22.54 -4.59 0.75
C ILE A 214 23.10 -5.87 0.12
N LYS A 215 24.17 -5.76 -0.69
CA LYS A 215 24.83 -6.91 -1.31
C LYS A 215 25.37 -7.91 -0.28
N LYS A 216 25.87 -7.44 0.86
CA LYS A 216 26.37 -8.32 1.94
C LYS A 216 25.26 -9.16 2.59
N GLY A 217 23.99 -8.69 2.57
CA GLY A 217 22.83 -9.45 3.08
C GLY A 217 22.27 -10.46 2.09
N GLY A 218 22.69 -10.40 0.82
CA GLY A 218 22.25 -11.31 -0.25
C GLY A 218 23.13 -12.56 -0.38
N PRO A 219 22.97 -13.32 -1.47
CA PRO A 219 22.00 -13.06 -2.53
C PRO A 219 20.54 -13.28 -2.10
N TYR A 220 19.57 -12.75 -2.90
CA TYR A 220 18.15 -12.77 -2.60
C TYR A 220 17.38 -13.61 -3.59
N GLU A 221 16.43 -14.39 -3.10
CA GLU A 221 15.46 -15.12 -3.94
C GLU A 221 14.21 -14.28 -4.27
N LEU A 222 13.97 -13.20 -3.51
CA LEU A 222 12.89 -12.26 -3.79
C LEU A 222 13.33 -10.84 -3.47
N VAL A 223 13.15 -9.93 -4.44
CA VAL A 223 13.40 -8.49 -4.26
C VAL A 223 12.09 -7.73 -4.48
N ILE A 224 11.70 -6.88 -3.53
CA ILE A 224 10.51 -6.03 -3.60
C ILE A 224 10.99 -4.58 -3.73
N ILE A 225 10.43 -3.86 -4.71
CA ILE A 225 10.78 -2.48 -5.05
C ILE A 225 9.48 -1.69 -5.14
N ASP A 226 9.14 -0.94 -4.08
CA ASP A 226 7.92 -0.14 -3.99
C ASP A 226 8.25 1.32 -3.65
N PRO A 227 8.86 2.07 -4.58
CA PRO A 227 9.30 3.44 -4.32
C PRO A 227 8.12 4.40 -4.33
N PRO A 228 8.22 5.56 -3.63
CA PRO A 228 7.30 6.66 -3.81
C PRO A 228 7.40 7.18 -5.25
N SER A 229 6.27 7.67 -5.80
CA SER A 229 6.26 8.28 -7.15
C SER A 229 7.21 9.47 -7.24
N PHE A 230 7.32 10.24 -6.17
CA PHE A 230 8.25 11.35 -6.02
C PHE A 230 8.57 11.59 -4.54
N GLN A 231 9.86 11.73 -4.22
CA GLN A 231 10.31 12.18 -2.91
C GLN A 231 11.38 13.27 -3.10
N LYS A 232 11.01 14.51 -2.75
CA LYS A 232 11.90 15.67 -2.92
C LYS A 232 13.29 15.41 -2.34
N GLY A 233 14.31 15.52 -3.18
CA GLY A 233 15.71 15.40 -2.79
C GLY A 233 16.26 13.98 -2.64
N SER A 234 15.42 12.92 -2.80
CA SER A 234 15.88 11.52 -2.62
C SER A 234 15.47 10.56 -3.73
N PHE A 235 14.33 10.74 -4.39
CA PHE A 235 13.86 9.83 -5.43
C PHE A 235 13.05 10.53 -6.52
N ALA A 236 13.45 10.34 -7.77
CA ALA A 236 12.72 10.72 -8.99
C ALA A 236 12.47 9.46 -9.82
N LEU A 237 11.20 9.04 -9.94
CA LEU A 237 10.77 7.74 -10.47
C LEU A 237 11.54 7.32 -11.74
N THR A 238 11.43 8.09 -12.82
CA THR A 238 12.00 7.74 -14.13
C THR A 238 13.52 7.70 -14.17
N LYS A 239 14.19 8.49 -13.32
CA LYS A 239 15.66 8.59 -13.28
C LYS A 239 16.29 7.56 -12.33
N ASP A 240 15.69 7.39 -11.17
CA ASP A 240 16.32 6.64 -10.09
C ASP A 240 15.93 5.16 -10.12
N TYR A 241 14.78 4.81 -10.71
CA TYR A 241 14.41 3.41 -10.90
C TYR A 241 15.45 2.63 -11.71
N LYS A 242 15.95 3.22 -12.81
CA LYS A 242 17.04 2.64 -13.63
C LYS A 242 18.25 2.22 -12.80
N LYS A 243 18.64 3.04 -11.82
CA LYS A 243 19.79 2.76 -10.95
C LYS A 243 19.57 1.54 -10.04
N ILE A 244 18.31 1.28 -9.67
CA ILE A 244 17.95 0.12 -8.85
C ILE A 244 17.94 -1.12 -9.72
N LEU A 245 17.26 -1.08 -10.87
CA LEU A 245 17.14 -2.22 -11.78
C LEU A 245 18.50 -2.73 -12.23
N ARG A 246 19.45 -1.83 -12.55
CA ARG A 246 20.83 -2.16 -12.91
C ARG A 246 21.56 -2.99 -11.85
N ARG A 247 21.10 -2.99 -10.59
CA ARG A 247 21.71 -3.76 -9.50
C ARG A 247 21.14 -5.17 -9.35
N LEU A 248 19.99 -5.45 -9.94
CA LEU A 248 19.29 -6.72 -9.76
C LEU A 248 20.12 -7.96 -10.12
N PRO A 249 20.86 -8.00 -11.25
CA PRO A 249 21.69 -9.15 -11.58
C PRO A 249 22.75 -9.48 -10.51
N ASP A 250 23.24 -8.46 -9.80
CA ASP A 250 24.23 -8.62 -8.72
C ASP A 250 23.61 -9.03 -7.37
N LEU A 251 22.29 -8.87 -7.22
CA LEU A 251 21.57 -9.09 -5.96
C LEU A 251 20.79 -10.40 -5.93
N LEU A 252 20.29 -10.85 -7.09
CA LEU A 252 19.42 -12.02 -7.21
C LEU A 252 20.23 -13.33 -7.27
N THR A 253 19.63 -14.38 -6.72
CA THR A 253 20.01 -15.76 -7.02
C THR A 253 19.53 -16.14 -8.40
N GLU A 254 20.06 -17.21 -8.98
CA GLU A 254 19.47 -17.87 -10.15
C GLU A 254 18.01 -18.24 -9.88
N GLY A 255 17.12 -17.93 -10.83
CA GLY A 255 15.68 -18.12 -10.67
C GLY A 255 15.00 -17.17 -9.66
N GLY A 256 15.74 -16.21 -9.11
CA GLY A 256 15.18 -15.20 -8.19
C GLY A 256 14.12 -14.32 -8.86
N GLU A 257 13.22 -13.79 -8.03
CA GLU A 257 12.05 -13.03 -8.48
C GLU A 257 12.10 -11.58 -8.01
N VAL A 258 11.41 -10.71 -8.74
CA VAL A 258 11.28 -9.29 -8.42
C VAL A 258 9.81 -8.89 -8.47
N ILE A 259 9.33 -8.21 -7.44
CA ILE A 259 8.11 -7.42 -7.46
C ILE A 259 8.51 -5.95 -7.57
N ALA A 260 8.18 -5.33 -8.69
CA ALA A 260 8.47 -3.92 -8.96
C ALA A 260 7.18 -3.13 -9.12
N CYS A 261 7.03 -2.06 -8.33
CA CYS A 261 5.79 -1.30 -8.23
C CYS A 261 5.94 0.12 -8.77
N VAL A 262 4.88 0.62 -9.42
CA VAL A 262 4.74 2.03 -9.82
C VAL A 262 3.33 2.51 -9.51
N ASN A 263 3.23 3.51 -8.63
CA ASN A 263 1.98 4.19 -8.31
C ASN A 263 1.98 5.61 -8.89
N SER A 264 2.00 5.72 -10.23
CA SER A 264 1.92 7.00 -10.93
C SER A 264 1.01 6.87 -12.16
N PRO A 265 -0.07 7.67 -12.26
CA PRO A 265 -0.93 7.67 -13.44
C PRO A 265 -0.22 8.13 -14.73
N ALA A 266 0.87 8.90 -14.57
CA ALA A 266 1.63 9.44 -15.71
C ALA A 266 2.59 8.43 -16.36
N VAL A 267 2.69 7.22 -15.80
CA VAL A 267 3.69 6.22 -16.23
C VAL A 267 2.98 4.91 -16.53
N SER A 268 3.07 4.44 -17.77
CA SER A 268 2.49 3.16 -18.19
C SER A 268 3.24 1.94 -17.61
N PRO A 269 2.64 0.74 -17.61
CA PRO A 269 3.34 -0.48 -17.24
C PRO A 269 4.59 -0.74 -18.09
N ASN A 270 4.55 -0.36 -19.37
CA ASN A 270 5.66 -0.54 -20.31
C ASN A 270 6.93 0.17 -19.87
N PHE A 271 6.82 1.30 -19.15
CA PHE A 271 7.98 1.98 -18.60
C PHE A 271 8.88 1.04 -17.78
N LEU A 272 8.31 0.27 -16.87
CA LEU A 272 9.09 -0.68 -16.06
C LEU A 272 9.62 -1.85 -16.89
N ILE A 273 8.80 -2.38 -17.80
CA ILE A 273 9.18 -3.51 -18.65
C ILE A 273 10.35 -3.13 -19.56
N GLU A 274 10.23 -2.00 -20.27
CA GLU A 274 11.29 -1.49 -21.14
C GLU A 274 12.56 -1.13 -20.36
N THR A 275 12.39 -0.48 -19.19
CA THR A 275 13.53 -0.14 -18.32
C THR A 275 14.22 -1.39 -17.77
N MET A 276 13.47 -2.45 -17.45
CA MET A 276 14.06 -3.72 -17.01
C MET A 276 14.89 -4.36 -18.14
N VAL A 277 14.37 -4.40 -19.37
CA VAL A 277 15.10 -4.90 -20.55
C VAL A 277 16.38 -4.11 -20.80
N GLU A 278 16.34 -2.77 -20.62
CA GLU A 278 17.50 -1.89 -20.81
C GLU A 278 18.58 -2.09 -19.74
N GLU A 279 18.18 -2.18 -18.46
CA GLU A 279 19.10 -2.08 -17.31
C GLU A 279 19.46 -3.43 -16.68
N ALA A 280 18.61 -4.44 -16.86
CA ALA A 280 18.78 -5.80 -16.34
C ALA A 280 18.21 -6.84 -17.31
N PRO A 281 18.78 -7.01 -18.50
CA PRO A 281 18.23 -7.84 -19.58
C PRO A 281 18.08 -9.33 -19.22
N SER A 282 18.75 -9.81 -18.19
CA SER A 282 18.56 -11.17 -17.66
C SER A 282 17.33 -11.34 -16.77
N VAL A 283 16.60 -10.25 -16.48
CA VAL A 283 15.41 -10.26 -15.62
C VAL A 283 14.19 -10.02 -16.49
N GLU A 284 13.42 -11.07 -16.73
CA GLU A 284 12.32 -11.09 -17.69
C GLU A 284 10.98 -10.79 -17.00
N PHE A 285 10.10 -10.06 -17.71
CA PHE A 285 8.74 -9.81 -17.27
C PHE A 285 7.92 -11.10 -17.30
N ILE A 286 7.17 -11.35 -16.23
CA ILE A 286 6.29 -12.52 -16.10
C ILE A 286 4.83 -12.11 -16.20
N GLU A 287 4.37 -11.20 -15.31
CA GLU A 287 2.96 -10.80 -15.24
C GLU A 287 2.79 -9.48 -14.49
N ARG A 288 1.61 -8.87 -14.63
CA ARG A 288 1.09 -7.82 -13.74
C ARG A 288 0.14 -8.47 -12.76
N LEU A 289 0.37 -8.28 -11.47
CA LEU A 289 -0.57 -8.70 -10.44
C LEU A 289 -1.81 -7.80 -10.45
N ASP A 290 -2.97 -8.41 -10.25
CA ASP A 290 -4.24 -7.67 -10.17
C ASP A 290 -4.28 -6.78 -8.92
N ASN A 291 -4.82 -5.59 -9.08
CA ASN A 291 -5.16 -4.74 -7.94
C ASN A 291 -6.31 -5.35 -7.13
N PRO A 292 -6.44 -5.02 -5.83
CA PRO A 292 -7.62 -5.42 -5.07
C PRO A 292 -8.90 -4.91 -5.75
N PRO A 293 -9.98 -5.71 -5.78
CA PRO A 293 -11.21 -5.39 -6.52
C PRO A 293 -11.87 -4.08 -6.06
N GLU A 294 -11.61 -3.64 -4.85
CA GLU A 294 -12.10 -2.37 -4.33
C GLU A 294 -11.36 -1.14 -4.90
N PHE A 295 -10.23 -1.34 -5.61
CA PHE A 295 -9.45 -0.27 -6.27
C PHE A 295 -9.72 -0.25 -7.77
N VAL A 296 -11.00 -0.27 -8.14
CA VAL A 296 -11.43 -0.19 -9.55
C VAL A 296 -11.02 1.14 -10.16
N ASP A 297 -10.45 1.11 -11.35
CA ASP A 297 -10.13 2.28 -12.16
C ASP A 297 -10.67 2.09 -13.58
N VAL A 298 -11.18 3.14 -14.21
CA VAL A 298 -11.65 3.11 -15.61
C VAL A 298 -10.50 2.97 -16.58
N ASP A 299 -9.28 3.33 -16.16
CA ASP A 299 -8.05 3.17 -16.91
C ASP A 299 -7.03 2.39 -16.07
N LEU A 300 -6.90 1.11 -16.36
CA LEU A 300 -5.96 0.24 -15.65
C LEU A 300 -4.51 0.74 -15.70
N ASP A 301 -4.11 1.43 -16.75
CA ASP A 301 -2.75 1.95 -16.88
C ASP A 301 -2.51 3.18 -15.99
N SER A 302 -3.57 3.87 -15.58
CA SER A 302 -3.50 4.93 -14.57
C SER A 302 -3.46 4.41 -13.13
N SER A 303 -3.90 3.17 -12.90
CA SER A 303 -3.91 2.55 -11.57
C SER A 303 -2.53 2.11 -11.10
N LEU A 304 -2.43 1.58 -9.89
CA LEU A 304 -1.21 0.94 -9.38
C LEU A 304 -0.76 -0.21 -10.28
N LYS A 305 0.53 -0.25 -10.60
CA LYS A 305 1.20 -1.33 -11.34
C LYS A 305 2.07 -2.11 -10.39
N VAL A 306 1.77 -3.39 -10.21
CA VAL A 306 2.59 -4.34 -9.46
C VAL A 306 3.04 -5.40 -10.47
N LEU A 307 4.30 -5.29 -10.91
CA LEU A 307 4.86 -6.13 -11.96
C LEU A 307 5.81 -7.17 -11.38
N ARG A 308 5.63 -8.41 -11.81
CA ARG A 308 6.49 -9.53 -11.45
C ARG A 308 7.47 -9.81 -12.56
N PHE A 309 8.74 -9.99 -12.16
CA PHE A 309 9.83 -10.39 -13.05
C PHE A 309 10.59 -11.57 -12.43
N LYS A 310 11.37 -12.25 -13.26
CA LYS A 310 12.21 -13.36 -12.83
C LYS A 310 13.54 -13.32 -13.58
N ILE A 311 14.63 -13.58 -12.88
CA ILE A 311 15.93 -13.72 -13.54
C ILE A 311 15.98 -15.09 -14.25
N SER A 312 16.37 -15.09 -15.51
CA SER A 312 16.57 -16.32 -16.28
C SER A 312 17.68 -17.16 -15.65
N ALA A 313 17.51 -18.47 -15.65
CA ALA A 313 18.63 -19.36 -15.42
C ALA A 313 19.69 -19.10 -16.51
N SER A 314 20.97 -18.94 -16.11
CA SER A 314 22.04 -18.84 -17.11
C SER A 314 21.99 -20.06 -18.02
N ALA A 315 21.93 -19.80 -19.33
CA ALA A 315 21.88 -20.87 -20.36
C ALA A 315 23.21 -21.61 -20.53
N ASP A 316 24.16 -21.41 -19.57
CA ASP A 316 25.49 -22.03 -19.57
C ASP A 316 25.69 -22.90 -18.33
N ALA A 317 25.47 -24.18 -18.51
CA ALA A 317 26.08 -25.26 -17.74
C ALA A 317 26.45 -26.43 -18.66
#